data_e32e65807f9d06ae039f77bc97e1b372
#
_entry.id   e32e65807f9d06ae039f77bc97e1b372
#
_cell.length_a   1.000
_cell.length_b   1.000
_cell.length_c   1.000
_cell.angle_alpha   90.00
_cell.angle_beta   90.00
_cell.angle_gamma   90.00
#
_symmetry.space_group_name_H-M   'P 1'
#
loop_
_entity.id
_entity.type
_entity.pdbx_description
1 polymer ?
#
loop_
_entity_poly.entity_id
_entity_poly.type
_entity_poly.pdbx_seq_one_letter_code
_entity_poly.pdbx_strand_id
1 'polypeptide(L)'
;MQLFHFTGDSVKLLVMGALFNDARHGSLQTVEEKIARHAQDGSAPTREVVVQFNADVADGMPWKFVPTQREVRVKPGESALAFYTAENRSSTPITGVSTYNVTPMKAAVYFNKIQCFCFEEQRLLPGEQIDMPVFFYIDPEFETDPRMDGVNNLILSYTFFKVGEE
;
A
#
# COMPACT_ATOMS: atom_id res chain seq x y z
N MET A 1 14.30 -13.50 0.43
CA MET A 1 13.98 -12.39 0.87
C MET A 1 13.05 -12.40 1.99
N GLN A 2 13.05 -11.50 2.76
CA GLN A 2 12.53 -11.48 3.83
C GLN A 2 11.31 -10.91 4.05
N LEU A 3 10.55 -11.25 4.67
CA LEU A 3 9.39 -10.86 4.78
C LEU A 3 9.08 -10.68 6.03
N PHE A 4 8.41 -10.56 6.54
CA PHE A 4 7.43 -9.92 7.11
C PHE A 4 6.98 -10.55 8.40
N HIS A 5 7.92 -10.79 9.27
CA HIS A 5 7.57 -10.96 10.63
C HIS A 5 7.94 -9.67 11.31
N PHE A 6 7.05 -8.72 11.28
CA PHE A 6 7.40 -7.43 11.76
C PHE A 6 6.89 -7.23 13.15
N THR A 7 7.78 -6.83 14.03
CA THR A 7 7.44 -6.01 15.18
C THR A 7 7.34 -4.58 14.67
N GLY A 8 6.79 -3.69 15.44
CA GLY A 8 6.67 -2.30 15.03
C GLY A 8 7.99 -1.68 14.61
N ASP A 9 9.07 -2.01 15.32
CA ASP A 9 10.38 -1.46 14.99
C ASP A 9 10.91 -2.01 13.67
N SER A 10 10.66 -3.28 13.40
CA SER A 10 11.09 -3.89 12.15
C SER A 10 10.39 -3.26 10.95
N VAL A 11 9.10 -3.00 11.08
CA VAL A 11 8.32 -2.34 10.04
C VAL A 11 8.88 -0.94 9.78
N LYS A 12 9.16 -0.21 10.85
CA LYS A 12 9.69 1.13 10.75
C LYS A 12 11.03 1.12 10.01
N LEU A 13 11.89 0.19 10.36
CA LEU A 13 13.19 0.09 9.72
C LEU A 13 13.06 -0.25 8.24
N LEU A 14 12.14 -1.16 7.92
CA LEU A 14 11.90 -1.54 6.54
C LEU A 14 11.42 -0.35 5.72
N VAL A 15 10.48 0.42 6.26
CA VAL A 15 9.98 1.61 5.56
C VAL A 15 11.10 2.60 5.34
N MET A 16 11.94 2.83 6.33
CA MET A 16 13.10 3.71 6.18
C MET A 16 14.04 3.19 5.10
N GLY A 17 14.28 1.89 5.08
CA GLY A 17 15.11 1.29 4.04
C GLY A 17 14.54 1.51 2.64
N ALA A 18 13.25 1.36 2.49
CA ALA A 18 12.58 1.59 1.22
C ALA A 18 12.71 3.04 0.77
N LEU A 19 12.56 3.97 1.70
CA LEU A 19 12.73 5.40 1.40
C LEU A 19 14.15 5.70 0.93
N PHE A 20 15.14 5.11 1.57
CA PHE A 20 16.52 5.29 1.15
C PHE A 20 16.78 4.72 -0.23
N ASN A 21 16.22 3.55 -0.53
CA ASN A 21 16.37 2.96 -1.85
C ASN A 21 15.75 3.85 -2.93
N ASP A 22 14.56 4.36 -2.67
CA ASP A 22 13.90 5.27 -3.59
C ASP A 22 14.70 6.54 -3.80
N ALA A 23 15.29 7.07 -2.75
CA ALA A 23 16.13 8.25 -2.86
C ALA A 23 17.33 8.00 -3.77
N ARG A 24 17.93 6.81 -3.72
CA ARG A 24 19.02 6.46 -4.62
C ARG A 24 18.60 6.42 -6.06
N HIS A 25 17.37 6.04 -6.32
CA HIS A 25 16.82 6.02 -7.68
C HIS A 25 16.19 7.36 -8.06
N GLY A 26 16.14 8.31 -7.14
CA GLY A 26 15.64 9.64 -7.42
C GLY A 26 14.15 9.83 -7.26
N SER A 27 13.39 8.77 -7.09
CA SER A 27 11.94 8.92 -7.03
C SER A 27 11.48 9.64 -5.76
N LEU A 28 12.08 9.35 -4.62
CA LEU A 28 11.71 10.00 -3.38
C LEU A 28 12.07 11.49 -3.41
N GLN A 29 13.26 11.82 -3.96
CA GLN A 29 13.65 13.21 -4.11
C GLN A 29 12.67 13.97 -4.99
N THR A 30 12.22 13.33 -6.07
CA THR A 30 11.25 13.94 -6.96
C THR A 30 9.97 14.31 -6.22
N VAL A 31 9.50 13.43 -5.34
CA VAL A 31 8.31 13.70 -4.54
C VAL A 31 8.56 14.87 -3.59
N GLU A 32 9.69 14.87 -2.90
CA GLU A 32 10.04 15.94 -1.99
C GLU A 32 10.14 17.28 -2.72
N GLU A 33 10.72 17.29 -3.91
CA GLU A 33 10.79 18.47 -4.74
C GLU A 33 9.42 18.97 -5.14
N LYS A 34 8.51 18.09 -5.49
CA LYS A 34 7.14 18.45 -5.84
C LYS A 34 6.42 19.06 -4.63
N ILE A 35 6.57 18.45 -3.46
CA ILE A 35 5.97 18.95 -2.24
C ILE A 35 6.52 20.34 -1.91
N ALA A 36 7.84 20.51 -2.00
CA ALA A 36 8.48 21.79 -1.71
C ALA A 36 8.02 22.88 -2.68
N ARG A 37 7.88 22.53 -3.96
CA ARG A 37 7.38 23.47 -4.95
C ARG A 37 5.97 23.95 -4.62
N HIS A 38 5.10 23.02 -4.31
CA HIS A 38 3.71 23.35 -3.95
C HIS A 38 3.66 24.24 -2.71
N ALA A 39 4.51 23.96 -1.72
CA ALA A 39 4.58 24.77 -0.51
C ALA A 39 5.07 26.19 -0.78
N GLN A 40 6.10 26.32 -1.64
CA GLN A 40 6.67 27.61 -1.97
C GLN A 40 5.71 28.47 -2.79
N ASP A 41 4.95 27.84 -3.66
CA ASP A 41 4.01 28.56 -4.51
C ASP A 41 2.72 28.94 -3.80
N GLY A 42 2.60 28.61 -2.53
CA GLY A 42 1.36 28.83 -1.80
C GLY A 42 0.24 27.91 -2.25
N SER A 43 0.57 26.89 -3.04
CA SER A 43 -0.39 25.91 -3.55
C SER A 43 -0.31 24.61 -2.76
N ALA A 44 -0.09 24.71 -1.45
CA ALA A 44 -0.08 23.56 -0.57
C ALA A 44 -1.39 22.78 -0.76
N PRO A 45 -1.34 21.45 -0.83
CA PRO A 45 -2.55 20.67 -1.01
C PRO A 45 -3.53 20.93 0.12
N THR A 46 -4.72 21.39 -0.26
CA THR A 46 -5.81 21.60 0.70
C THR A 46 -6.83 20.51 0.59
N ARG A 47 -6.76 19.75 -0.51
CA ARG A 47 -7.71 18.70 -0.80
C ARG A 47 -7.35 17.44 -0.04
N GLU A 48 -8.32 16.88 0.61
CA GLU A 48 -8.14 15.63 1.35
C GLU A 48 -8.81 14.51 0.59
N VAL A 49 -8.14 13.39 0.47
CA VAL A 49 -8.64 12.21 -0.23
C VAL A 49 -8.75 11.07 0.77
N VAL A 50 -9.87 10.38 0.73
CA VAL A 50 -10.08 9.20 1.58
C VAL A 50 -9.64 7.98 0.78
N VAL A 51 -8.74 7.18 1.33
CA VAL A 51 -8.31 5.92 0.74
C VAL A 51 -8.91 4.80 1.58
N GLN A 52 -9.81 4.04 0.99
CA GLN A 52 -10.43 2.89 1.64
C GLN A 52 -9.67 1.63 1.26
N PHE A 53 -9.66 0.68 2.17
CA PHE A 53 -8.90 -0.55 1.97
C PHE A 53 -9.85 -1.74 1.94
N ASN A 54 -9.73 -2.55 0.88
CA ASN A 54 -10.44 -3.81 0.76
C ASN A 54 -9.46 -4.96 0.69
N ALA A 55 -9.85 -6.09 1.21
CA ALA A 55 -9.03 -7.29 1.18
C ALA A 55 -9.91 -8.48 0.87
N ASP A 56 -9.40 -9.40 0.07
CA ASP A 56 -10.11 -10.60 -0.31
C ASP A 56 -9.12 -11.73 -0.55
N VAL A 57 -9.61 -12.95 -0.57
CA VAL A 57 -8.83 -14.13 -0.94
C VAL A 57 -9.58 -14.90 -2.00
N ALA A 58 -8.84 -15.58 -2.87
CA ALA A 58 -9.44 -16.40 -3.92
C ALA A 58 -10.20 -17.56 -3.31
N ASP A 59 -11.15 -18.08 -4.05
CA ASP A 59 -11.93 -19.22 -3.61
C ASP A 59 -11.03 -20.40 -3.24
N GLY A 60 -11.33 -21.03 -2.13
CA GLY A 60 -10.59 -22.19 -1.66
C GLY A 60 -9.32 -21.89 -0.91
N MET A 61 -8.97 -20.63 -0.71
CA MET A 61 -7.79 -20.26 0.05
C MET A 61 -8.17 -20.07 1.53
N PRO A 62 -7.71 -20.92 2.44
CA PRO A 62 -8.15 -20.86 3.84
C PRO A 62 -7.36 -19.84 4.66
N TRP A 63 -7.22 -18.66 4.14
CA TRP A 63 -6.60 -17.55 4.84
C TRP A 63 -7.66 -16.54 5.24
N LYS A 64 -7.42 -15.87 6.36
CA LYS A 64 -8.15 -14.65 6.71
C LYS A 64 -7.26 -13.49 6.35
N PHE A 65 -7.75 -12.58 5.52
CA PHE A 65 -6.98 -11.45 5.06
C PHE A 65 -7.85 -10.19 5.17
N VAL A 66 -7.45 -9.28 6.04
CA VAL A 66 -8.23 -8.08 6.33
C VAL A 66 -7.32 -6.88 6.50
N PRO A 67 -7.77 -5.67 6.13
CA PRO A 67 -7.03 -4.47 6.47
C PRO A 67 -7.20 -4.17 7.96
N THR A 68 -6.17 -3.63 8.59
CA THR A 68 -6.25 -3.24 10.00
C THR A 68 -6.98 -1.91 10.17
N GLN A 69 -7.06 -1.12 9.09
CA GLN A 69 -7.78 0.13 9.07
C GLN A 69 -8.75 0.10 7.91
N ARG A 70 -9.94 0.63 8.12
CA ARG A 70 -10.93 0.69 7.05
C ARG A 70 -10.55 1.72 6.00
N GLU A 71 -10.01 2.83 6.44
CA GLU A 71 -9.66 3.94 5.57
C GLU A 71 -8.68 4.86 6.25
N VAL A 72 -7.99 5.66 5.45
CA VAL A 72 -7.17 6.78 5.93
C VAL A 72 -7.49 8.00 5.11
N ARG A 73 -7.28 9.17 5.68
CA ARG A 73 -7.43 10.44 4.98
C ARG A 73 -6.04 10.99 4.73
N VAL A 74 -5.75 11.30 3.48
CA VAL A 74 -4.43 11.80 3.09
C VAL A 74 -4.57 12.97 2.15
N LYS A 75 -3.56 13.80 2.13
CA LYS A 75 -3.45 14.89 1.14
C LYS A 75 -2.48 14.46 0.06
N PRO A 76 -2.69 14.88 -1.19
CA PRO A 76 -1.72 14.61 -2.24
C PRO A 76 -0.33 15.06 -1.81
N GLY A 77 0.67 14.22 -2.02
CA GLY A 77 2.04 14.46 -1.59
C GLY A 77 2.36 13.99 -0.18
N GLU A 78 1.35 13.63 0.60
CA GLU A 78 1.54 13.15 1.97
C GLU A 78 1.60 11.63 1.94
N SER A 79 2.64 11.06 2.55
CA SER A 79 2.75 9.60 2.62
C SER A 79 1.96 9.04 3.79
N ALA A 80 1.51 7.81 3.62
CA ALA A 80 0.74 7.11 4.64
C ALA A 80 1.17 5.65 4.71
N LEU A 81 1.04 5.07 5.88
CA LEU A 81 1.36 3.67 6.12
C LEU A 81 0.10 2.97 6.61
N ALA A 82 -0.27 1.91 5.92
CA ALA A 82 -1.40 1.08 6.31
C ALA A 82 -0.95 -0.37 6.42
N PHE A 83 -1.70 -1.16 7.17
CA PHE A 83 -1.36 -2.56 7.37
C PHE A 83 -2.54 -3.44 7.00
N TYR A 84 -2.21 -4.61 6.49
CA TYR A 84 -3.14 -5.70 6.29
C TYR A 84 -2.67 -6.86 7.15
N THR A 85 -3.60 -7.62 7.68
CA THR A 85 -3.29 -8.81 8.47
C THR A 85 -3.69 -10.03 7.68
N ALA A 86 -2.78 -11.00 7.59
CA ALA A 86 -3.06 -12.29 6.95
C ALA A 86 -2.83 -13.40 7.95
N GLU A 87 -3.73 -14.36 7.96
CA GLU A 87 -3.65 -15.51 8.86
C GLU A 87 -3.96 -16.77 8.08
N ASN A 88 -3.09 -17.78 8.21
CA ASN A 88 -3.34 -19.09 7.61
C ASN A 88 -4.17 -19.92 8.59
N ARG A 89 -5.43 -20.17 8.24
CA ARG A 89 -6.36 -20.92 9.07
C ARG A 89 -6.45 -22.40 8.71
N SER A 90 -5.48 -22.88 7.93
CA SER A 90 -5.44 -24.29 7.56
C SER A 90 -4.47 -25.06 8.45
N SER A 91 -4.42 -26.36 8.24
CA SER A 91 -3.50 -27.24 8.95
C SER A 91 -2.20 -27.49 8.17
N THR A 92 -2.04 -26.84 7.03
CA THR A 92 -0.85 -26.99 6.19
C THR A 92 -0.26 -25.63 5.83
N PRO A 93 1.06 -25.56 5.57
CA PRO A 93 1.65 -24.31 5.09
C PRO A 93 1.07 -23.94 3.72
N ILE A 94 0.83 -22.67 3.51
CA ILE A 94 0.30 -22.19 2.24
C ILE A 94 1.11 -20.96 1.82
N THR A 95 1.48 -20.95 0.55
CA THR A 95 2.14 -19.80 -0.06
C THR A 95 1.11 -19.03 -0.87
N GLY A 96 1.04 -17.73 -0.67
CA GLY A 96 0.13 -16.85 -1.40
C GLY A 96 0.86 -15.73 -2.11
N VAL A 97 0.25 -15.25 -3.18
CA VAL A 97 0.70 -14.08 -3.90
C VAL A 97 -0.49 -13.13 -4.01
N SER A 98 -0.22 -11.84 -3.92
CA SER A 98 -1.31 -10.87 -3.98
C SER A 98 -1.27 -10.06 -5.26
N THR A 99 -2.47 -9.63 -5.67
CA THR A 99 -2.64 -8.62 -6.71
C THR A 99 -3.45 -7.49 -6.13
N TYR A 100 -3.41 -6.34 -6.78
CA TYR A 100 -4.15 -5.18 -6.29
C TYR A 100 -4.70 -4.35 -7.45
N ASN A 101 -5.70 -3.54 -7.13
CA ASN A 101 -6.13 -2.50 -8.04
C ASN A 101 -6.58 -1.27 -7.25
N VAL A 102 -6.65 -0.15 -7.94
CA VAL A 102 -7.11 1.13 -7.39
C VAL A 102 -8.34 1.56 -8.17
N THR A 103 -9.39 1.94 -7.45
CA THR A 103 -10.63 2.42 -8.05
C THR A 103 -10.87 3.86 -7.60
N PRO A 104 -11.23 4.80 -8.48
CA PRO A 104 -11.42 4.63 -9.91
C PRO A 104 -10.10 4.49 -10.66
N MET A 105 -10.11 3.76 -11.77
CA MET A 105 -8.88 3.46 -12.50
C MET A 105 -8.15 4.71 -12.99
N LYS A 106 -8.87 5.76 -13.29
CA LYS A 106 -8.24 7.01 -13.74
C LYS A 106 -7.35 7.64 -12.69
N ALA A 107 -7.58 7.32 -11.41
CA ALA A 107 -6.76 7.82 -10.32
C ALA A 107 -5.55 6.93 -10.03
N ALA A 108 -5.51 5.74 -10.61
CA ALA A 108 -4.45 4.77 -10.32
C ALA A 108 -3.07 5.29 -10.69
N VAL A 109 -2.97 6.13 -11.72
CA VAL A 109 -1.69 6.68 -12.15
C VAL A 109 -1.07 7.61 -11.10
N TYR A 110 -1.87 8.12 -10.19
CA TYR A 110 -1.40 9.00 -9.12
C TYR A 110 -1.17 8.27 -7.80
N PHE A 111 -1.50 6.98 -7.75
CA PHE A 111 -1.33 6.19 -6.54
C PHE A 111 0.03 5.50 -6.60
N ASN A 112 0.95 5.93 -5.76
CA ASN A 112 2.32 5.43 -5.75
C ASN A 112 2.61 4.65 -4.48
N LYS A 113 3.12 3.44 -4.64
CA LYS A 113 3.52 2.60 -3.51
C LYS A 113 5.03 2.63 -3.39
N ILE A 114 5.51 3.02 -2.23
CA ILE A 114 6.93 3.02 -1.94
C ILE A 114 7.32 1.63 -1.46
N GLN A 115 6.47 1.02 -0.64
CA GLN A 115 6.70 -0.31 -0.11
C GLN A 115 5.37 -1.07 -0.12
N CYS A 116 5.39 -2.29 -0.61
CA CYS A 116 4.19 -3.11 -0.70
C CYS A 116 4.55 -4.58 -0.50
N PHE A 117 3.77 -5.26 0.31
CA PHE A 117 3.91 -6.71 0.47
C PHE A 117 3.58 -7.47 -0.81
N CYS A 118 2.95 -6.80 -1.78
CA CYS A 118 2.49 -7.44 -3.01
C CYS A 118 3.60 -7.83 -3.98
N PHE A 119 4.83 -7.44 -3.70
CA PHE A 119 5.94 -7.74 -4.60
C PHE A 119 6.51 -9.14 -4.42
N GLU A 120 6.12 -9.86 -3.39
CA GLU A 120 6.71 -11.15 -3.07
C GLU A 120 5.67 -12.15 -2.61
N GLU A 121 6.01 -13.43 -2.77
CA GLU A 121 5.20 -14.49 -2.24
C GLU A 121 5.28 -14.50 -0.72
N GLN A 122 4.17 -14.84 -0.08
CA GLN A 122 4.09 -14.93 1.37
C GLN A 122 3.76 -16.37 1.75
N ARG A 123 4.65 -17.02 2.50
CA ARG A 123 4.38 -18.38 2.98
C ARG A 123 4.07 -18.33 4.45
N LEU A 124 2.88 -18.79 4.81
CA LEU A 124 2.45 -18.85 6.21
C LEU A 124 2.31 -20.28 6.66
N LEU A 125 2.85 -20.55 7.84
CA LEU A 125 2.70 -21.83 8.50
C LEU A 125 1.28 -21.95 9.08
N PRO A 126 0.82 -23.16 9.42
CA PRO A 126 -0.52 -23.31 10.00
C PRO A 126 -0.68 -22.42 11.23
N GLY A 127 -1.73 -21.62 11.22
CA GLY A 127 -2.02 -20.70 12.34
C GLY A 127 -1.18 -19.44 12.39
N GLU A 128 -0.24 -19.30 11.49
CA GLU A 128 0.62 -18.11 11.49
C GLU A 128 -0.16 -16.88 11.03
N GLN A 129 0.07 -15.77 11.72
CA GLN A 129 -0.55 -14.49 11.40
C GLN A 129 0.55 -13.45 11.27
N ILE A 130 0.50 -12.65 10.22
CA ILE A 130 1.47 -11.57 10.01
C ILE A 130 0.76 -10.29 9.65
N ASP A 131 1.42 -9.16 9.94
CA ASP A 131 0.98 -7.85 9.50
C ASP A 131 1.84 -7.43 8.32
N MET A 132 1.19 -6.96 7.27
CA MET A 132 1.86 -6.62 6.03
C MET A 132 1.67 -5.14 5.74
N PRO A 133 2.77 -4.39 5.59
CA PRO A 133 2.67 -2.94 5.40
C PRO A 133 2.46 -2.56 3.94
N VAL A 134 1.72 -1.49 3.75
CA VAL A 134 1.64 -0.77 2.48
C VAL A 134 1.97 0.68 2.77
N PHE A 135 3.08 1.15 2.22
CA PHE A 135 3.51 2.53 2.37
C PHE A 135 3.31 3.22 1.03
N PHE A 136 2.50 4.25 1.01
CA PHE A 136 2.09 4.87 -0.25
C PHE A 136 1.92 6.39 -0.11
N TYR A 137 1.80 7.05 -1.26
CA TYR A 137 1.40 8.44 -1.34
C TYR A 137 0.62 8.67 -2.63
N ILE A 138 -0.18 9.73 -2.65
CA ILE A 138 -0.85 10.17 -3.86
C ILE A 138 0.00 11.29 -4.45
N ASP A 139 0.32 11.19 -5.73
CA ASP A 139 1.16 12.17 -6.42
C ASP A 139 0.53 13.56 -6.28
N PRO A 140 1.32 14.60 -5.94
CA PRO A 140 0.79 15.97 -5.83
C PRO A 140 0.09 16.47 -7.08
N GLU A 141 0.42 15.96 -8.25
CA GLU A 141 -0.23 16.36 -9.49
C GLU A 141 -1.70 15.96 -9.56
N PHE A 142 -2.13 15.05 -8.70
CA PHE A 142 -3.54 14.72 -8.53
C PHE A 142 -4.37 15.97 -8.23
N GLU A 143 -3.80 16.92 -7.49
CA GLU A 143 -4.47 18.13 -7.07
C GLU A 143 -4.81 19.03 -8.25
N THR A 144 -3.96 19.07 -9.26
CA THR A 144 -4.08 20.02 -10.36
C THR A 144 -4.64 19.42 -11.64
N ASP A 145 -4.86 18.11 -11.68
CA ASP A 145 -5.40 17.45 -12.87
C ASP A 145 -6.91 17.60 -12.91
N PRO A 146 -7.47 18.29 -13.94
CA PRO A 146 -8.91 18.46 -14.04
C PRO A 146 -9.69 17.15 -14.11
N ARG A 147 -9.06 16.08 -14.58
CA ARG A 147 -9.71 14.77 -14.66
C ARG A 147 -9.99 14.18 -13.28
N MET A 148 -9.29 14.69 -12.28
CA MET A 148 -9.46 14.23 -10.89
C MET A 148 -10.42 15.10 -10.11
N ASP A 149 -11.03 16.11 -10.73
CA ASP A 149 -12.02 16.94 -10.06
C ASP A 149 -13.19 16.07 -9.61
N GLY A 150 -13.58 16.23 -8.36
CA GLY A 150 -14.66 15.44 -7.79
C GLY A 150 -14.25 14.05 -7.30
N VAL A 151 -12.99 13.64 -7.53
CA VAL A 151 -12.52 12.36 -7.03
C VAL A 151 -11.96 12.58 -5.62
N ASN A 152 -12.73 12.19 -4.61
CA ASN A 152 -12.37 12.38 -3.21
C ASN A 152 -12.20 11.09 -2.46
N ASN A 153 -12.39 9.95 -3.14
CA ASN A 153 -12.37 8.65 -2.50
C ASN A 153 -11.71 7.66 -3.44
N LEU A 154 -10.69 6.99 -2.95
CA LEU A 154 -10.02 5.91 -3.68
C LEU A 154 -10.21 4.62 -2.90
N ILE A 155 -10.27 3.52 -3.62
CA ILE A 155 -10.36 2.20 -3.00
C ILE A 155 -9.15 1.39 -3.46
N LEU A 156 -8.34 0.97 -2.50
CA LEU A 156 -7.21 0.08 -2.74
C LEU A 156 -7.63 -1.32 -2.35
N SER A 157 -7.72 -2.19 -3.32
CA SER A 157 -8.18 -3.57 -3.12
C SER A 157 -7.05 -4.55 -3.37
N TYR A 158 -6.83 -5.45 -2.42
CA TYR A 158 -5.87 -6.54 -2.56
C TYR A 158 -6.59 -7.87 -2.52
N THR A 159 -6.11 -8.79 -3.33
CA THR A 159 -6.61 -10.18 -3.35
C THR A 159 -5.44 -11.14 -3.29
N PHE A 160 -5.50 -12.11 -2.39
CA PHE A 160 -4.49 -13.17 -2.32
C PHE A 160 -4.94 -14.40 -3.08
N PHE A 161 -3.99 -15.01 -3.75
CA PHE A 161 -4.18 -16.27 -4.47
C PHE A 161 -3.17 -17.28 -3.95
N LYS A 162 -3.59 -18.53 -3.88
CA LYS A 162 -2.69 -19.63 -3.51
C LYS A 162 -1.77 -19.92 -4.67
N VAL A 163 -0.49 -20.08 -4.39
CA VAL A 163 0.52 -20.40 -5.39
C VAL A 163 0.67 -21.91 -5.47
N GLY A 164 0.43 -22.45 -6.65
CA GLY A 164 0.74 -23.84 -6.96
C GLY A 164 0.00 -24.87 -6.15
N GLU A 165 0.38 -26.09 -6.43
CA GLU A 165 -0.12 -27.23 -5.69
C GLU A 165 1.03 -27.77 -4.89
N GLU A 166 0.83 -27.96 -3.65
CA GLU A 166 1.89 -28.48 -2.80
C GLU A 166 1.57 -29.88 -2.38
#